data_b0ceb35c461525955c8ca643d120d286
#
_entry.id   b0ceb35c461525955c8ca643d120d286
#
_cell.length_a   1.000
_cell.length_b   1.000
_cell.length_c   1.000
_cell.angle_alpha   90.00
_cell.angle_beta   90.00
_cell.angle_gamma   90.00
#
_symmetry.space_group_name_H-M   'P 1'
#
loop_
_entity.id
_entity.type
_entity.pdbx_description
1 polymer ?
#
loop_
_entity_poly.entity_id
_entity_poly.type
_entity_poly.pdbx_seq_one_letter_code
_entity_poly.pdbx_strand_id
1 'polypeptide(L)'
;MKYKSSILFLGLCIIAAAALPAAAEKNLSSSQSQIERVVVSYADTGIRDEQALESLAAIDPSLGEQWTQIMDLWETPVSVNDHLPDDLPEDDSLCLVALGFQLNSDGTMKEELIERLKKVLEASQQYPHALIVCTGGGTAADNSTATEAGRMAEWLADKGVDPSRLIIEDQSLTTAQNAIYTFDILESRCPQVEKIAIISSDYHIATGTLLFGAEAILRGSSIEIVSNAGWHAPTGTLSAMFQAGALIELSGDVETAFEIYYETYDIHELPPLYEEP
;
A
#
# COMPACT_ATOMS: atom_id res chain seq x y z
N MET A 1 -37.47 -10.93 -36.42
CA MET A 1 -36.40 -11.03 -35.42
C MET A 1 -35.23 -10.19 -35.93
N LYS A 2 -35.00 -8.99 -35.36
CA LYS A 2 -33.91 -8.09 -35.75
C LYS A 2 -32.97 -8.03 -34.55
N TYR A 3 -31.78 -8.61 -34.70
CA TYR A 3 -30.69 -8.44 -33.75
C TYR A 3 -30.14 -7.00 -33.88
N LYS A 4 -30.17 -6.25 -32.78
CA LYS A 4 -29.45 -5.00 -32.67
C LYS A 4 -28.06 -5.30 -32.08
N SER A 5 -27.04 -5.18 -32.92
CA SER A 5 -25.65 -5.18 -32.50
C SER A 5 -25.35 -3.87 -31.80
N SER A 6 -25.06 -3.93 -30.51
CA SER A 6 -24.47 -2.80 -29.76
C SER A 6 -22.97 -2.80 -30.03
N ILE A 7 -22.49 -1.79 -30.71
CA ILE A 7 -21.08 -1.53 -30.93
C ILE A 7 -20.56 -0.84 -29.68
N LEU A 8 -19.70 -1.53 -28.95
CA LEU A 8 -18.95 -0.97 -27.84
C LEU A 8 -17.85 -0.07 -28.41
N PHE A 9 -17.94 1.23 -28.15
CA PHE A 9 -16.88 2.19 -28.47
C PHE A 9 -15.79 2.03 -27.40
N LEU A 10 -14.67 1.44 -27.78
CA LEU A 10 -13.43 1.49 -27.02
C LEU A 10 -12.83 2.90 -27.24
N GLY A 11 -12.98 3.78 -26.28
CA GLY A 11 -12.32 5.07 -26.26
C GLY A 11 -10.85 4.89 -25.92
N LEU A 12 -9.98 5.01 -26.90
CA LEU A 12 -8.52 5.08 -26.73
C LEU A 12 -8.19 6.47 -26.20
N CYS A 13 -7.99 6.66 -24.92
CA CYS A 13 -7.46 7.89 -24.36
C CYS A 13 -5.96 7.97 -24.66
N ILE A 14 -5.61 8.85 -25.59
CA ILE A 14 -4.22 9.24 -25.86
C ILE A 14 -3.80 10.23 -24.78
N ILE A 15 -2.94 9.80 -23.86
CA ILE A 15 -2.28 10.68 -22.89
C ILE A 15 -1.37 11.61 -23.69
N ALA A 16 -1.70 12.89 -23.71
CA ALA A 16 -0.80 13.92 -24.19
C ALA A 16 0.31 14.14 -23.16
N ALA A 17 1.42 13.39 -23.30
CA ALA A 17 2.62 13.63 -22.53
C ALA A 17 3.11 15.06 -22.82
N ALA A 18 3.01 15.96 -21.85
CA ALA A 18 3.67 17.25 -21.91
C ALA A 18 5.19 16.98 -21.93
N ALA A 19 5.84 17.31 -23.03
CA ALA A 19 7.26 17.15 -23.19
C ALA A 19 8.02 17.99 -22.13
N LEU A 20 8.56 17.34 -21.11
CA LEU A 20 9.55 17.91 -20.22
C LEU A 20 10.86 18.15 -21.00
N PRO A 21 11.63 19.21 -20.72
CA PRO A 21 12.86 19.47 -21.45
C PRO A 21 13.86 18.33 -21.24
N ALA A 22 14.43 17.81 -22.32
CA ALA A 22 15.28 16.63 -22.40
C ALA A 22 16.51 16.60 -21.45
N ALA A 23 16.86 17.72 -20.82
CA ALA A 23 17.93 17.80 -19.83
C ALA A 23 17.47 17.49 -18.39
N ALA A 24 16.16 17.62 -18.08
CA ALA A 24 15.57 17.22 -16.80
C ALA A 24 15.27 15.72 -16.78
N GLU A 25 14.86 15.14 -17.92
CA GLU A 25 14.69 13.68 -18.07
C GLU A 25 15.98 12.89 -17.81
N LYS A 26 17.12 13.42 -18.22
CA LYS A 26 18.40 12.70 -18.09
C LYS A 26 18.96 12.62 -16.68
N ASN A 27 18.59 13.54 -15.76
CA ASN A 27 19.06 13.54 -14.37
C ASN A 27 18.09 12.83 -13.41
N LEU A 28 16.80 12.85 -13.68
CA LEU A 28 15.83 11.97 -13.02
C LEU A 28 16.07 10.51 -13.40
N SER A 29 16.52 10.24 -14.64
CA SER A 29 16.75 8.89 -15.14
C SER A 29 17.93 8.16 -14.45
N SER A 30 18.88 8.82 -13.79
CA SER A 30 20.04 8.10 -13.24
C SER A 30 19.76 7.45 -11.89
N SER A 31 19.21 8.16 -10.90
CA SER A 31 18.87 7.57 -9.60
C SER A 31 17.68 6.62 -9.75
N GLN A 32 16.64 7.04 -10.47
CA GLN A 32 15.45 6.24 -10.71
C GLN A 32 15.76 4.94 -11.44
N SER A 33 16.61 4.98 -12.47
CA SER A 33 17.07 3.79 -13.20
C SER A 33 17.90 2.83 -12.31
N GLN A 34 18.64 3.34 -11.31
CA GLN A 34 19.32 2.45 -10.35
C GLN A 34 18.33 1.82 -9.38
N ILE A 35 17.34 2.58 -8.88
CA ILE A 35 16.27 2.07 -8.01
C ILE A 35 15.50 0.96 -8.73
N GLU A 36 15.01 1.22 -9.94
CA GLU A 36 14.32 0.23 -10.76
C GLU A 36 15.16 -1.04 -10.92
N ARG A 37 16.44 -0.88 -11.27
CA ARG A 37 17.37 -2.00 -11.45
C ARG A 37 17.53 -2.81 -10.16
N VAL A 38 17.68 -2.17 -9.00
CA VAL A 38 17.79 -2.86 -7.70
C VAL A 38 16.54 -3.70 -7.43
N VAL A 39 15.35 -3.08 -7.51
CA VAL A 39 14.11 -3.75 -7.08
C VAL A 39 13.63 -4.80 -8.09
N VAL A 40 13.72 -4.53 -9.40
CA VAL A 40 13.30 -5.48 -10.44
C VAL A 40 14.25 -6.68 -10.48
N SER A 41 15.58 -6.46 -10.40
CA SER A 41 16.55 -7.56 -10.35
C SER A 41 16.29 -8.48 -9.16
N TYR A 42 16.04 -7.92 -7.98
CA TYR A 42 15.74 -8.72 -6.79
C TYR A 42 14.41 -9.46 -6.91
N ALA A 43 13.37 -8.82 -7.42
CA ALA A 43 12.08 -9.44 -7.64
C ALA A 43 12.13 -10.64 -8.60
N ASP A 44 12.97 -10.54 -9.64
CA ASP A 44 13.13 -11.58 -10.67
C ASP A 44 14.06 -12.73 -10.22
N THR A 45 15.14 -12.41 -9.52
CA THR A 45 16.22 -13.38 -9.25
C THR A 45 16.36 -13.75 -7.78
N GLY A 46 15.81 -12.99 -6.85
CA GLY A 46 16.06 -13.09 -5.41
C GLY A 46 17.48 -12.66 -5.02
N ILE A 47 18.22 -11.99 -5.91
CA ILE A 47 19.59 -11.55 -5.68
C ILE A 47 19.68 -10.03 -5.76
N ARG A 48 20.21 -9.43 -4.68
CA ARG A 48 20.44 -7.98 -4.58
C ARG A 48 21.49 -7.53 -5.62
N ASP A 49 21.19 -6.47 -6.37
CA ASP A 49 22.17 -5.83 -7.26
C ASP A 49 22.99 -4.79 -6.49
N GLU A 50 24.08 -5.25 -5.86
CA GLU A 50 25.00 -4.40 -5.10
C GLU A 50 25.63 -3.30 -5.96
N GLN A 51 25.88 -3.56 -7.24
CA GLN A 51 26.47 -2.57 -8.15
C GLN A 51 25.49 -1.41 -8.43
N ALA A 52 24.21 -1.70 -8.50
CA ALA A 52 23.18 -0.67 -8.66
C ALA A 52 23.06 0.19 -7.38
N LEU A 53 23.12 -0.43 -6.19
CA LEU A 53 23.14 0.28 -4.90
C LEU A 53 24.40 1.17 -4.75
N GLU A 54 25.59 0.65 -5.09
CA GLU A 54 26.83 1.44 -5.09
C GLU A 54 26.73 2.62 -6.06
N SER A 55 26.14 2.41 -7.25
CA SER A 55 25.93 3.46 -8.24
C SER A 55 24.95 4.52 -7.75
N LEU A 56 23.88 4.09 -7.07
CA LEU A 56 22.91 5.00 -6.44
C LEU A 56 23.57 5.84 -5.33
N ALA A 57 24.36 5.21 -4.46
CA ALA A 57 25.10 5.89 -3.39
C ALA A 57 26.17 6.87 -3.94
N ALA A 58 26.75 6.57 -5.11
CA ALA A 58 27.66 7.50 -5.77
C ALA A 58 26.97 8.74 -6.35
N ILE A 59 25.68 8.62 -6.71
CA ILE A 59 24.84 9.73 -7.19
C ILE A 59 24.33 10.54 -5.99
N ASP A 60 23.73 9.86 -5.01
CA ASP A 60 23.20 10.41 -3.77
C ASP A 60 23.45 9.45 -2.60
N PRO A 61 24.42 9.76 -1.72
CA PRO A 61 24.76 8.90 -0.59
C PRO A 61 23.59 8.62 0.37
N SER A 62 22.70 9.61 0.60
CA SER A 62 21.55 9.46 1.50
C SER A 62 20.52 8.49 0.89
N LEU A 63 20.24 8.67 -0.39
CA LEU A 63 19.33 7.79 -1.12
C LEU A 63 19.88 6.36 -1.22
N GLY A 64 21.18 6.22 -1.46
CA GLY A 64 21.85 4.91 -1.45
C GLY A 64 21.74 4.19 -0.10
N GLU A 65 21.90 4.92 1.02
CA GLU A 65 21.71 4.37 2.36
C GLU A 65 20.25 3.94 2.60
N GLN A 66 19.28 4.79 2.25
CA GLN A 66 17.85 4.48 2.38
C GLN A 66 17.47 3.23 1.59
N TRP A 67 17.90 3.12 0.33
CA TRP A 67 17.60 1.94 -0.48
C TRP A 67 18.34 0.69 -0.02
N THR A 68 19.50 0.81 0.57
CA THR A 68 20.17 -0.33 1.24
C THR A 68 19.31 -0.83 2.41
N GLN A 69 18.80 0.08 3.25
CA GLN A 69 17.90 -0.28 4.38
C GLN A 69 16.58 -0.90 3.88
N ILE A 70 16.00 -0.38 2.79
CA ILE A 70 14.77 -0.94 2.19
C ILE A 70 15.03 -2.36 1.67
N MET A 71 16.16 -2.60 1.04
CA MET A 71 16.52 -3.95 0.59
C MET A 71 16.76 -4.90 1.77
N ASP A 72 17.40 -4.46 2.85
CA ASP A 72 17.56 -5.24 4.07
C ASP A 72 16.19 -5.62 4.67
N LEU A 73 15.25 -4.67 4.65
CA LEU A 73 13.87 -4.90 5.09
C LEU A 73 13.17 -5.94 4.20
N TRP A 74 13.32 -5.84 2.88
CA TRP A 74 12.68 -6.75 1.92
C TRP A 74 13.22 -8.17 2.02
N GLU A 75 14.51 -8.33 2.29
CA GLU A 75 15.16 -9.63 2.47
C GLU A 75 14.84 -10.29 3.82
N THR A 76 14.33 -9.50 4.78
CA THR A 76 13.99 -10.02 6.11
C THR A 76 12.63 -10.73 6.07
N PRO A 77 12.57 -12.04 6.40
CA PRO A 77 11.31 -12.76 6.42
C PRO A 77 10.33 -12.17 7.45
N VAL A 78 9.11 -11.90 7.02
CA VAL A 78 8.03 -11.43 7.90
C VAL A 78 7.21 -12.63 8.39
N SER A 79 7.16 -12.80 9.71
CA SER A 79 6.25 -13.76 10.34
C SER A 79 4.86 -13.13 10.47
N VAL A 80 3.84 -13.86 10.04
CA VAL A 80 2.44 -13.45 10.22
C VAL A 80 1.97 -13.95 11.59
N ASN A 81 1.47 -13.03 12.41
CA ASN A 81 0.91 -13.35 13.72
C ASN A 81 -0.61 -13.53 13.61
N ASP A 82 -1.17 -14.47 14.35
CA ASP A 82 -2.63 -14.61 14.46
C ASP A 82 -3.25 -13.49 15.30
N HIS A 83 -2.51 -12.98 16.28
CA HIS A 83 -2.89 -11.91 17.20
C HIS A 83 -1.71 -10.97 17.42
N LEU A 84 -1.99 -9.74 17.84
CA LEU A 84 -0.92 -8.85 18.29
C LEU A 84 -0.29 -9.37 19.59
N PRO A 85 1.03 -9.17 19.81
CA PRO A 85 1.68 -9.51 21.07
C PRO A 85 1.16 -8.62 22.22
N ASP A 86 1.33 -9.05 23.47
CA ASP A 86 0.77 -8.36 24.64
C ASP A 86 1.63 -7.19 25.17
N ASP A 87 2.79 -6.96 24.57
CA ASP A 87 3.80 -5.99 25.03
C ASP A 87 3.89 -4.70 24.17
N LEU A 88 2.89 -4.44 23.32
CA LEU A 88 2.79 -3.18 22.60
C LEU A 88 2.29 -2.05 23.53
N PRO A 89 2.47 -0.77 23.15
CA PRO A 89 1.95 0.36 23.94
C PRO A 89 0.44 0.26 24.18
N GLU A 90 0.02 0.54 25.41
CA GLU A 90 -1.41 0.52 25.80
C GLU A 90 -2.09 1.90 25.65
N ASP A 91 -1.42 2.87 25.04
CA ASP A 91 -1.90 4.23 24.84
C ASP A 91 -2.05 4.60 23.35
N ASP A 92 -2.29 5.87 23.05
CA ASP A 92 -2.48 6.40 21.70
C ASP A 92 -1.18 6.65 20.91
N SER A 93 -0.03 6.22 21.46
CA SER A 93 1.23 6.12 20.73
C SER A 93 1.25 4.90 19.79
N LEU A 94 0.35 3.92 19.99
CA LEU A 94 0.10 2.81 19.09
C LEU A 94 -1.00 3.15 18.09
N CYS A 95 -0.77 2.84 16.81
CA CYS A 95 -1.77 2.89 15.75
C CYS A 95 -1.92 1.52 15.07
N LEU A 96 -3.14 1.04 14.97
CA LEU A 96 -3.51 -0.14 14.19
C LEU A 96 -3.83 0.32 12.77
N VAL A 97 -3.14 -0.22 11.77
CA VAL A 97 -3.40 0.09 10.37
C VAL A 97 -4.11 -1.08 9.70
N ALA A 98 -5.39 -0.86 9.38
CA ALA A 98 -6.23 -1.81 8.67
C ALA A 98 -6.11 -1.58 7.16
N LEU A 99 -5.47 -2.50 6.43
CA LEU A 99 -5.39 -2.43 4.98
C LEU A 99 -6.70 -2.86 4.35
N GLY A 100 -7.21 -2.05 3.43
CA GLY A 100 -8.42 -2.28 2.68
C GLY A 100 -8.38 -3.51 1.78
N PHE A 101 -9.52 -3.85 1.23
CA PHE A 101 -9.70 -4.85 0.20
C PHE A 101 -10.85 -4.43 -0.71
N GLN A 102 -10.70 -4.66 -2.00
CA GLN A 102 -11.66 -4.26 -3.04
C GLN A 102 -13.11 -4.53 -2.66
N LEU A 103 -13.97 -3.52 -2.81
CA LEU A 103 -15.42 -3.64 -2.60
C LEU A 103 -16.09 -4.44 -3.73
N ASN A 104 -17.32 -4.88 -3.50
CA ASN A 104 -18.23 -5.29 -4.55
C ASN A 104 -18.62 -4.08 -5.41
N SER A 105 -19.09 -4.29 -6.63
CA SER A 105 -19.46 -3.20 -7.55
C SER A 105 -20.51 -2.23 -6.99
N ASP A 106 -21.40 -2.71 -6.11
CA ASP A 106 -22.42 -1.91 -5.44
C ASP A 106 -21.91 -1.13 -4.21
N GLY A 107 -20.64 -1.27 -3.85
CA GLY A 107 -20.01 -0.64 -2.70
C GLY A 107 -20.19 -1.38 -1.38
N THR A 108 -20.67 -2.61 -1.40
CA THR A 108 -20.68 -3.49 -0.22
C THR A 108 -19.32 -4.15 -0.03
N MET A 109 -18.97 -4.48 1.22
CA MET A 109 -17.71 -5.16 1.53
C MET A 109 -17.74 -6.62 1.05
N LYS A 110 -16.63 -7.09 0.47
CA LYS A 110 -16.39 -8.51 0.24
C LYS A 110 -16.14 -9.23 1.56
N GLU A 111 -16.35 -10.54 1.58
CA GLU A 111 -16.15 -11.37 2.77
C GLU A 111 -14.74 -11.24 3.35
N GLU A 112 -13.72 -11.21 2.49
CA GLU A 112 -12.33 -11.04 2.92
C GLU A 112 -12.11 -9.75 3.71
N LEU A 113 -12.68 -8.62 3.28
CA LEU A 113 -12.58 -7.37 4.03
C LEU A 113 -13.23 -7.48 5.41
N ILE A 114 -14.38 -8.16 5.50
CA ILE A 114 -15.07 -8.40 6.78
C ILE A 114 -14.21 -9.27 7.70
N GLU A 115 -13.53 -10.29 7.17
CA GLU A 115 -12.66 -11.15 7.98
C GLU A 115 -11.42 -10.40 8.49
N ARG A 116 -10.80 -9.54 7.66
CA ARG A 116 -9.74 -8.61 8.11
C ARG A 116 -10.24 -7.72 9.25
N LEU A 117 -11.45 -7.16 9.12
CA LEU A 117 -12.05 -6.29 10.15
C LEU A 117 -12.34 -7.02 11.47
N LYS A 118 -12.61 -8.31 11.46
CA LYS A 118 -12.70 -9.09 12.70
C LYS A 118 -11.37 -9.12 13.45
N LYS A 119 -10.24 -9.21 12.72
CA LYS A 119 -8.89 -9.11 13.30
C LYS A 119 -8.62 -7.71 13.86
N VAL A 120 -9.04 -6.67 13.13
CA VAL A 120 -8.94 -5.28 13.62
C VAL A 120 -9.77 -5.08 14.87
N LEU A 121 -11.00 -5.60 14.93
CA LEU A 121 -11.87 -5.51 16.10
C LEU A 121 -11.24 -6.19 17.31
N GLU A 122 -10.69 -7.40 17.15
CA GLU A 122 -9.98 -8.12 18.18
C GLU A 122 -8.78 -7.32 18.72
N ALA A 123 -7.92 -6.83 17.82
CA ALA A 123 -6.78 -5.98 18.18
C ALA A 123 -7.22 -4.68 18.88
N SER A 124 -8.33 -4.08 18.45
CA SER A 124 -8.90 -2.86 19.05
C SER A 124 -9.44 -3.07 20.48
N GLN A 125 -9.84 -4.30 20.81
CA GLN A 125 -10.27 -4.69 22.16
C GLN A 125 -9.07 -4.98 23.06
N GLN A 126 -8.00 -5.58 22.49
CA GLN A 126 -6.74 -5.81 23.19
C GLN A 126 -6.03 -4.47 23.50
N TYR A 127 -6.08 -3.51 22.60
CA TYR A 127 -5.49 -2.16 22.72
C TYR A 127 -6.56 -1.08 22.66
N PRO A 128 -7.32 -0.84 23.75
CA PRO A 128 -8.51 0.01 23.73
C PRO A 128 -8.22 1.51 23.55
N HIS A 129 -6.98 1.93 23.68
CA HIS A 129 -6.54 3.32 23.49
C HIS A 129 -5.78 3.54 22.18
N ALA A 130 -5.38 2.50 21.47
CA ALA A 130 -4.72 2.63 20.17
C ALA A 130 -5.63 3.34 19.15
N LEU A 131 -5.04 4.18 18.30
CA LEU A 131 -5.73 4.72 17.12
C LEU A 131 -5.88 3.64 16.06
N ILE A 132 -6.82 3.82 15.14
CA ILE A 132 -7.08 2.85 14.06
C ILE A 132 -7.18 3.62 12.75
N VAL A 133 -6.23 3.43 11.85
CA VAL A 133 -6.33 3.91 10.48
C VAL A 133 -7.00 2.83 9.64
N CYS A 134 -8.13 3.18 9.02
CA CYS A 134 -8.72 2.43 7.92
C CYS A 134 -8.22 3.07 6.62
N THR A 135 -7.46 2.34 5.80
CA THR A 135 -6.87 2.86 4.56
C THR A 135 -7.33 2.07 3.34
N GLY A 136 -7.79 2.78 2.32
CA GLY A 136 -8.30 2.24 1.06
C GLY A 136 -9.38 3.11 0.43
N GLY A 137 -9.20 3.47 -0.81
CA GLY A 137 -10.07 4.38 -1.57
C GLY A 137 -11.29 3.70 -2.19
N GLY A 138 -11.80 4.32 -3.24
CA GLY A 138 -12.98 3.86 -3.97
C GLY A 138 -12.64 2.78 -5.01
N THR A 139 -13.15 1.56 -4.81
CA THR A 139 -12.96 0.43 -5.74
C THR A 139 -14.29 -0.16 -6.26
N ALA A 140 -15.42 0.51 -5.95
CA ALA A 140 -16.75 0.05 -6.35
C ALA A 140 -17.15 0.64 -7.70
N ALA A 141 -17.29 -0.19 -8.74
CA ALA A 141 -17.59 0.25 -10.11
C ALA A 141 -18.95 0.97 -10.25
N ASP A 142 -19.95 0.57 -9.48
CA ASP A 142 -21.31 1.10 -9.57
C ASP A 142 -21.64 2.09 -8.43
N ASN A 143 -20.68 2.39 -7.53
CA ASN A 143 -20.87 3.28 -6.39
C ASN A 143 -19.62 4.11 -6.10
N SER A 144 -19.48 5.22 -6.81
CA SER A 144 -18.32 6.12 -6.74
C SER A 144 -18.16 6.85 -5.39
N THR A 145 -19.15 6.77 -4.49
CA THR A 145 -19.07 7.39 -3.16
C THR A 145 -18.65 6.41 -2.07
N ALA A 146 -18.61 5.11 -2.38
CA ALA A 146 -18.18 4.09 -1.43
C ALA A 146 -16.66 3.94 -1.47
N THR A 147 -16.01 4.06 -0.31
CA THR A 147 -14.59 3.79 -0.14
C THR A 147 -14.38 2.62 0.80
N GLU A 148 -13.29 1.88 0.63
CA GLU A 148 -12.94 0.77 1.50
C GLU A 148 -12.81 1.26 2.94
N ALA A 149 -12.05 2.33 3.15
CA ALA A 149 -11.83 2.94 4.46
C ALA A 149 -13.12 3.41 5.13
N GLY A 150 -14.03 4.05 4.36
CA GLY A 150 -15.32 4.47 4.87
C GLY A 150 -16.16 3.28 5.35
N ARG A 151 -16.22 2.20 4.54
CA ARG A 151 -16.96 0.99 4.92
C ARG A 151 -16.34 0.28 6.13
N MET A 152 -15.01 0.24 6.22
CA MET A 152 -14.32 -0.32 7.38
C MET A 152 -14.66 0.46 8.65
N ALA A 153 -14.58 1.79 8.61
CA ALA A 153 -14.86 2.63 9.77
C ALA A 153 -16.32 2.53 10.21
N GLU A 154 -17.28 2.53 9.29
CA GLU A 154 -18.70 2.30 9.58
C GLU A 154 -18.90 0.96 10.29
N TRP A 155 -18.32 -0.11 9.77
CA TRP A 155 -18.45 -1.45 10.35
C TRP A 155 -17.86 -1.54 11.76
N LEU A 156 -16.66 -0.98 11.98
CA LEU A 156 -16.00 -0.98 13.29
C LEU A 156 -16.81 -0.17 14.32
N ALA A 157 -17.33 0.99 13.94
CA ALA A 157 -18.21 1.79 14.80
C ALA A 157 -19.49 1.04 15.17
N ASP A 158 -20.13 0.34 14.23
CA ASP A 158 -21.29 -0.51 14.47
C ASP A 158 -20.99 -1.69 15.43
N LYS A 159 -19.72 -2.13 15.50
CA LYS A 159 -19.24 -3.15 16.45
C LYS A 159 -18.81 -2.57 17.80
N GLY A 160 -18.96 -1.26 18.01
CA GLY A 160 -18.73 -0.58 19.28
C GLY A 160 -17.31 0.00 19.45
N VAL A 161 -16.50 0.07 18.39
CA VAL A 161 -15.27 0.84 18.42
C VAL A 161 -15.61 2.33 18.49
N ASP A 162 -14.99 3.06 19.41
CA ASP A 162 -15.20 4.50 19.55
C ASP A 162 -14.79 5.23 18.26
N PRO A 163 -15.73 5.95 17.60
CA PRO A 163 -15.43 6.69 16.36
C PRO A 163 -14.27 7.70 16.48
N SER A 164 -13.99 8.21 17.68
CA SER A 164 -12.88 9.13 17.92
C SER A 164 -11.51 8.48 17.73
N ARG A 165 -11.42 7.16 17.74
CA ARG A 165 -10.21 6.38 17.45
C ARG A 165 -10.04 6.08 15.97
N LEU A 166 -11.08 6.22 15.15
CA LEU A 166 -11.11 5.85 13.76
C LEU A 166 -10.59 6.99 12.88
N ILE A 167 -9.58 6.71 12.11
CA ILE A 167 -8.99 7.62 11.12
C ILE A 167 -9.27 7.01 9.75
N ILE A 168 -9.88 7.79 8.87
CA ILE A 168 -10.26 7.37 7.52
C ILE A 168 -9.25 7.95 6.54
N GLU A 169 -8.56 7.09 5.82
CA GLU A 169 -7.74 7.40 4.66
C GLU A 169 -8.43 6.75 3.44
N ASP A 170 -9.11 7.54 2.63
CA ASP A 170 -10.01 7.09 1.56
C ASP A 170 -9.60 7.53 0.15
N GLN A 171 -8.34 7.95 -0.01
CA GLN A 171 -7.82 8.45 -1.28
C GLN A 171 -6.92 7.43 -2.01
N SER A 172 -6.35 6.49 -1.28
CA SER A 172 -5.39 5.52 -1.82
C SER A 172 -6.04 4.50 -2.76
N LEU A 173 -5.34 4.19 -3.86
CA LEU A 173 -5.75 3.18 -4.86
C LEU A 173 -4.76 2.01 -4.93
N THR A 174 -3.59 2.14 -4.30
CA THR A 174 -2.55 1.11 -4.26
C THR A 174 -2.05 0.92 -2.83
N THR A 175 -1.35 -0.18 -2.56
CA THR A 175 -0.75 -0.42 -1.24
C THR A 175 0.39 0.58 -0.94
N ALA A 176 1.08 1.06 -1.97
CA ALA A 176 2.07 2.14 -1.82
C ALA A 176 1.37 3.44 -1.34
N GLN A 177 0.26 3.81 -1.97
CA GLN A 177 -0.53 4.98 -1.56
C GLN A 177 -1.14 4.82 -0.17
N ASN A 178 -1.54 3.59 0.22
CA ASN A 178 -1.98 3.35 1.61
C ASN A 178 -0.88 3.76 2.60
N ALA A 179 0.38 3.43 2.33
CA ALA A 179 1.50 3.84 3.18
C ALA A 179 1.70 5.36 3.13
N ILE A 180 1.85 5.96 1.95
CA ILE A 180 2.08 7.41 1.75
C ILE A 180 1.03 8.22 2.50
N TYR A 181 -0.25 8.00 2.23
CA TYR A 181 -1.33 8.82 2.78
C TYR A 181 -1.58 8.55 4.28
N THR A 182 -1.33 7.31 4.75
CA THR A 182 -1.35 7.02 6.18
C THR A 182 -0.29 7.83 6.92
N PHE A 183 0.95 7.85 6.45
CA PHE A 183 2.02 8.64 7.05
C PHE A 183 1.72 10.15 6.99
N ASP A 184 1.17 10.66 5.87
CA ASP A 184 0.74 12.06 5.76
C ASP A 184 -0.25 12.45 6.86
N ILE A 185 -1.21 11.56 7.13
CA ILE A 185 -2.21 11.78 8.19
C ILE A 185 -1.57 11.68 9.57
N LEU A 186 -0.79 10.63 9.84
CA LEU A 186 -0.21 10.40 11.16
C LEU A 186 0.76 11.54 11.54
N GLU A 187 1.67 11.92 10.67
CA GLU A 187 2.63 12.98 10.94
C GLU A 187 1.98 14.37 11.09
N SER A 188 0.89 14.64 10.34
CA SER A 188 0.23 15.95 10.40
C SER A 188 -0.81 16.10 11.50
N ARG A 189 -1.50 15.01 11.89
CA ARG A 189 -2.69 15.05 12.77
C ARG A 189 -2.54 14.24 14.05
N CYS A 190 -1.62 13.27 14.09
CA CYS A 190 -1.46 12.33 15.20
C CYS A 190 0.01 12.22 15.63
N PRO A 191 0.67 13.35 15.99
CA PRO A 191 2.11 13.38 16.27
C PRO A 191 2.53 12.55 17.51
N GLN A 192 1.56 12.05 18.29
CA GLN A 192 1.80 11.14 19.40
C GLN A 192 2.02 9.70 18.94
N VAL A 193 1.68 9.34 17.70
CA VAL A 193 1.88 7.97 17.18
C VAL A 193 3.37 7.74 16.94
N GLU A 194 3.89 6.72 17.60
CA GLU A 194 5.27 6.28 17.49
C GLU A 194 5.38 4.87 16.89
N LYS A 195 4.30 4.07 16.97
CA LYS A 195 4.30 2.67 16.58
C LYS A 195 3.08 2.29 15.76
N ILE A 196 3.31 1.47 14.74
CA ILE A 196 2.25 0.93 13.86
C ILE A 196 2.24 -0.60 13.94
N ALA A 197 1.03 -1.18 14.01
CA ALA A 197 0.78 -2.60 13.76
C ALA A 197 -0.09 -2.76 12.50
N ILE A 198 0.37 -3.55 11.53
CA ILE A 198 -0.34 -3.78 10.26
C ILE A 198 -1.32 -4.93 10.39
N ILE A 199 -2.58 -4.74 10.00
CA ILE A 199 -3.61 -5.79 10.02
C ILE A 199 -4.18 -5.99 8.62
N SER A 200 -4.12 -7.22 8.10
CA SER A 200 -4.55 -7.57 6.75
C SER A 200 -4.78 -9.07 6.60
N SER A 201 -4.95 -9.57 5.37
CA SER A 201 -4.83 -11.00 5.06
C SER A 201 -3.37 -11.42 5.13
N ASP A 202 -3.12 -12.66 5.51
CA ASP A 202 -1.78 -13.23 5.72
C ASP A 202 -0.84 -13.04 4.53
N TYR A 203 -1.32 -13.32 3.31
CA TYR A 203 -0.55 -13.14 2.09
C TYR A 203 -0.19 -11.67 1.80
N HIS A 204 -0.88 -10.69 2.41
CA HIS A 204 -0.66 -9.26 2.20
C HIS A 204 0.22 -8.62 3.30
N ILE A 205 0.39 -9.28 4.44
CA ILE A 205 1.14 -8.75 5.59
C ILE A 205 2.60 -8.42 5.22
N ALA A 206 3.29 -9.32 4.51
CA ALA A 206 4.68 -9.07 4.13
C ALA A 206 4.82 -7.82 3.24
N THR A 207 3.91 -7.65 2.29
CA THR A 207 3.88 -6.47 1.41
C THR A 207 3.53 -5.20 2.20
N GLY A 208 2.52 -5.24 3.06
CA GLY A 208 2.17 -4.10 3.91
C GLY A 208 3.33 -3.68 4.81
N THR A 209 3.97 -4.64 5.49
CA THR A 209 5.14 -4.38 6.35
C THR A 209 6.29 -3.77 5.57
N LEU A 210 6.60 -4.31 4.38
CA LEU A 210 7.64 -3.78 3.50
C LEU A 210 7.36 -2.34 3.09
N LEU A 211 6.15 -2.05 2.59
CA LEU A 211 5.86 -0.73 2.02
C LEU A 211 5.73 0.35 3.10
N PHE A 212 5.13 0.04 4.24
CA PHE A 212 5.09 0.99 5.37
C PHE A 212 6.48 1.22 5.95
N GLY A 213 7.32 0.18 6.04
CA GLY A 213 8.71 0.32 6.47
C GLY A 213 9.56 1.11 5.47
N ALA A 214 9.40 0.86 4.17
CA ALA A 214 10.08 1.61 3.11
C ALA A 214 9.68 3.09 3.13
N GLU A 215 8.38 3.39 3.27
CA GLU A 215 7.90 4.76 3.37
C GLU A 215 8.45 5.47 4.60
N ALA A 216 8.50 4.81 5.77
CA ALA A 216 9.14 5.36 6.96
C ALA A 216 10.62 5.71 6.72
N ILE A 217 11.36 4.83 6.06
CA ILE A 217 12.77 5.05 5.71
C ILE A 217 12.92 6.24 4.75
N LEU A 218 12.13 6.29 3.67
CA LEU A 218 12.21 7.34 2.66
C LEU A 218 11.88 8.72 3.22
N ARG A 219 10.92 8.80 4.16
CA ARG A 219 10.57 10.04 4.86
C ARG A 219 11.55 10.43 5.97
N GLY A 220 12.34 9.49 6.46
CA GLY A 220 13.08 9.66 7.71
C GLY A 220 12.12 9.79 8.92
N SER A 221 10.99 9.09 8.88
CA SER A 221 10.01 9.07 9.97
C SER A 221 10.54 8.32 11.18
N SER A 222 10.13 8.75 12.38
CA SER A 222 10.42 8.03 13.62
C SER A 222 9.37 6.97 13.98
N ILE A 223 8.32 6.85 13.18
CA ILE A 223 7.27 5.85 13.40
C ILE A 223 7.79 4.46 13.02
N GLU A 224 7.68 3.51 13.94
CA GLU A 224 8.17 2.14 13.78
C GLU A 224 7.04 1.17 13.44
N ILE A 225 7.27 0.26 12.50
CA ILE A 225 6.38 -0.88 12.23
C ILE A 225 6.78 -2.01 13.18
N VAL A 226 6.01 -2.21 14.26
CA VAL A 226 6.41 -3.08 15.38
C VAL A 226 5.77 -4.44 15.38
N SER A 227 4.64 -4.62 14.69
CA SER A 227 3.92 -5.90 14.66
C SER A 227 2.94 -5.98 13.50
N ASN A 228 2.32 -7.14 13.36
CA ASN A 228 1.23 -7.40 12.44
C ASN A 228 0.23 -8.39 13.03
N ALA A 229 -0.97 -8.47 12.46
CA ALA A 229 -1.90 -9.57 12.66
C ALA A 229 -2.57 -9.92 11.33
N GLY A 230 -2.56 -11.19 10.96
CA GLY A 230 -3.09 -11.70 9.69
C GLY A 230 -4.36 -12.53 9.85
N TRP A 231 -5.34 -12.30 8.99
CA TRP A 231 -6.37 -13.29 8.75
C TRP A 231 -5.88 -14.31 7.72
N HIS A 232 -6.02 -15.59 8.01
CA HIS A 232 -5.62 -16.65 7.07
C HIS A 232 -6.61 -16.76 5.90
N ALA A 233 -6.25 -16.14 4.78
CA ALA A 233 -7.04 -16.19 3.58
C ALA A 233 -6.96 -17.58 2.93
N PRO A 234 -8.09 -18.14 2.44
CA PRO A 234 -8.08 -19.44 1.76
C PRO A 234 -7.32 -19.42 0.44
N THR A 235 -7.20 -18.24 -0.15
CA THR A 235 -6.46 -17.99 -1.41
C THR A 235 -5.88 -16.59 -1.35
N GLY A 236 -4.85 -16.34 -2.13
CA GLY A 236 -4.22 -15.03 -2.27
C GLY A 236 -2.71 -15.18 -2.29
N THR A 237 -2.07 -14.47 -3.19
CA THR A 237 -0.61 -14.35 -3.26
C THR A 237 -0.27 -12.99 -3.84
N LEU A 238 0.81 -12.39 -3.34
CA LEU A 238 1.41 -11.22 -3.97
C LEU A 238 2.83 -11.60 -4.41
N SER A 239 3.13 -11.33 -5.66
CA SER A 239 4.44 -11.64 -6.22
C SER A 239 5.51 -10.64 -5.76
N ALA A 240 6.78 -11.04 -5.80
CA ALA A 240 7.88 -10.12 -5.58
C ALA A 240 7.88 -8.97 -6.62
N MET A 241 7.42 -9.25 -7.84
CA MET A 241 7.31 -8.23 -8.88
C MET A 241 6.23 -7.17 -8.56
N PHE A 242 5.12 -7.57 -7.92
CA PHE A 242 4.15 -6.60 -7.38
C PHE A 242 4.80 -5.69 -6.31
N GLN A 243 5.59 -6.28 -5.41
CA GLN A 243 6.32 -5.52 -4.39
C GLN A 243 7.32 -4.56 -5.04
N ALA A 244 8.01 -4.99 -6.12
CA ALA A 244 8.91 -4.13 -6.89
C ALA A 244 8.18 -2.93 -7.49
N GLY A 245 7.04 -3.13 -8.16
CA GLY A 245 6.22 -2.04 -8.68
C GLY A 245 5.81 -1.06 -7.58
N ALA A 246 5.38 -1.58 -6.43
CA ALA A 246 4.97 -0.74 -5.30
C ALA A 246 6.14 0.05 -4.68
N LEU A 247 7.35 -0.52 -4.61
CA LEU A 247 8.55 0.19 -4.17
C LEU A 247 8.97 1.28 -5.17
N ILE A 248 8.81 1.03 -6.47
CA ILE A 248 9.05 2.03 -7.52
C ILE A 248 8.03 3.17 -7.41
N GLU A 249 6.76 2.87 -7.12
CA GLU A 249 5.73 3.89 -6.84
C GLU A 249 6.13 4.76 -5.64
N LEU A 250 6.59 4.17 -4.53
CA LEU A 250 7.11 4.91 -3.37
C LEU A 250 8.30 5.81 -3.72
N SER A 251 9.14 5.43 -4.69
CA SER A 251 10.24 6.25 -5.16
C SER A 251 9.82 7.46 -6.01
N GLY A 252 8.52 7.55 -6.34
CA GLY A 252 7.94 8.63 -7.15
C GLY A 252 7.84 8.33 -8.65
N ASP A 253 8.28 7.16 -9.13
CA ASP A 253 8.13 6.75 -10.52
C ASP A 253 6.82 5.97 -10.73
N VAL A 254 5.73 6.71 -10.74
CA VAL A 254 4.38 6.17 -10.88
C VAL A 254 4.19 5.48 -12.24
N GLU A 255 4.78 6.03 -13.32
CA GLU A 255 4.64 5.50 -14.68
C GLU A 255 5.23 4.09 -14.78
N THR A 256 6.49 3.90 -14.39
CA THR A 256 7.15 2.58 -14.37
C THR A 256 6.45 1.60 -13.42
N ALA A 257 6.00 2.07 -12.25
CA ALA A 257 5.26 1.24 -11.31
C ALA A 257 3.99 0.65 -11.94
N PHE A 258 3.22 1.47 -12.66
CA PHE A 258 1.99 1.01 -13.33
C PHE A 258 2.27 0.08 -14.51
N GLU A 259 3.34 0.29 -15.27
CA GLU A 259 3.77 -0.66 -16.30
C GLU A 259 3.99 -2.05 -15.69
N ILE A 260 4.69 -2.13 -14.55
CA ILE A 260 4.93 -3.39 -13.83
C ILE A 260 3.63 -4.00 -13.30
N TYR A 261 2.71 -3.18 -12.75
CA TYR A 261 1.41 -3.67 -12.30
C TYR A 261 0.60 -4.29 -13.45
N TYR A 262 0.55 -3.63 -14.61
CA TYR A 262 -0.17 -4.13 -15.79
C TYR A 262 0.45 -5.40 -16.37
N GLU A 263 1.76 -5.56 -16.29
CA GLU A 263 2.43 -6.80 -16.75
C GLU A 263 2.25 -7.96 -15.78
N THR A 264 2.11 -7.65 -14.48
CA THR A 264 2.07 -8.65 -13.41
C THR A 264 0.66 -9.17 -13.15
N TYR A 265 -0.36 -8.35 -13.35
CA TYR A 265 -1.77 -8.70 -13.17
C TYR A 265 -2.51 -8.77 -14.50
N ASP A 266 -3.41 -9.74 -14.62
CA ASP A 266 -4.39 -9.73 -15.71
C ASP A 266 -5.26 -8.46 -15.53
N ILE A 267 -5.22 -7.58 -16.53
CA ILE A 267 -5.88 -6.25 -16.54
C ILE A 267 -7.38 -6.32 -16.16
N HIS A 268 -7.99 -7.50 -16.27
CA HIS A 268 -9.39 -7.74 -15.90
C HIS A 268 -9.65 -7.80 -14.39
N GLU A 269 -8.62 -7.92 -13.56
CA GLU A 269 -8.72 -8.00 -12.09
C GLU A 269 -8.32 -6.69 -11.39
N LEU A 270 -7.66 -5.75 -12.08
CA LEU A 270 -7.35 -4.45 -11.52
C LEU A 270 -8.59 -3.56 -11.57
N PRO A 271 -8.92 -2.83 -10.48
CA PRO A 271 -9.90 -1.75 -10.59
C PRO A 271 -9.41 -0.74 -11.64
N PRO A 272 -10.32 -0.04 -12.34
CA PRO A 272 -9.92 1.02 -13.28
C PRO A 272 -9.18 2.11 -12.49
N LEU A 273 -7.85 2.04 -12.52
CA LEU A 273 -6.99 2.85 -11.67
C LEU A 273 -6.98 4.33 -12.05
N TYR A 274 -7.48 4.71 -13.23
CA TYR A 274 -7.68 6.09 -13.65
C TYR A 274 -8.76 6.19 -14.73
N GLU A 275 -9.95 6.64 -14.37
CA GLU A 275 -10.73 7.52 -15.23
C GLU A 275 -10.39 8.93 -14.77
N GLU A 276 -9.76 9.73 -15.63
CA GLU A 276 -9.57 11.16 -15.37
C GLU A 276 -10.93 11.84 -15.15
N PRO A 277 -11.00 12.83 -14.24
CA PRO A 277 -12.23 13.57 -13.95
C PRO A 277 -12.74 14.38 -15.13
#